data_cbda77f5d9d2014fcd9d97fc272c5b26
#
_entry.id   cbda77f5d9d2014fcd9d97fc272c5b26
#
_cell.length_a   1.000
_cell.length_b   1.000
_cell.length_c   1.000
_cell.angle_alpha   90.00
_cell.angle_beta   90.00
_cell.angle_gamma   90.00
#
_symmetry.space_group_name_H-M   'P 1'
#
loop_
_entity.id
_entity.type
_entity.pdbx_description
1 polymer ?
#
loop_
_entity_poly.entity_id
_entity_poly.type
_entity_poly.pdbx_seq_one_letter_code
_entity_poly.pdbx_strand_id
1 'polypeptide(L)'
;MDIYQLFITYNPVWTRREIVCFSIVCLFAALWAVYLLCHRKILPSQAISGMLLLIFLGIVFGSTVFTREPKAYREYELELFWSWKAVFQGDREMLKENLLNMLLLFPAGLLLPPLFHKKLPWWTGLAVGLFISAGIETGQLVLRRGLFEWDDMVHNSLGCMLGVWCSNFLMAVYKVMTRKA
;
A
#
# COMPACT_ATOMS: atom_id res chain seq x y z
N MET A 1 17.49 5.74 15.48
CA MET A 1 17.12 6.45 14.23
C MET A 1 15.79 7.12 14.50
N ASP A 2 15.70 8.44 14.32
CA ASP A 2 14.46 9.20 14.56
C ASP A 2 13.45 8.92 13.43
N ILE A 3 12.15 8.92 13.74
CA ILE A 3 11.05 8.69 12.76
C ILE A 3 11.20 9.63 11.55
N TYR A 4 11.65 10.87 11.78
CA TYR A 4 11.90 11.85 10.72
C TYR A 4 13.03 11.42 9.76
N GLN A 5 14.14 10.89 10.28
CA GLN A 5 15.23 10.39 9.46
C GLN A 5 14.82 9.14 8.68
N LEU A 6 14.04 8.25 9.31
CA LEU A 6 13.46 7.09 8.65
C LEU A 6 12.58 7.53 7.46
N PHE A 7 11.72 8.52 7.70
CA PHE A 7 10.83 9.04 6.64
C PHE A 7 11.62 9.64 5.46
N ILE A 8 12.65 10.46 5.70
CA ILE A 8 13.45 11.06 4.62
C ILE A 8 14.26 10.01 3.85
N THR A 9 14.81 9.02 4.57
CA THR A 9 15.64 7.97 3.95
C THR A 9 14.82 7.13 2.95
N TYR A 10 13.56 6.83 3.29
CA TYR A 10 12.70 6.00 2.46
C TYR A 10 11.77 6.78 1.52
N ASN A 11 11.71 8.13 1.63
CA ASN A 11 10.89 8.99 0.76
C ASN A 11 11.75 10.08 0.10
N PRO A 12 12.48 9.75 -0.97
CA PRO A 12 13.20 10.76 -1.76
C PRO A 12 12.24 11.83 -2.29
N VAL A 13 12.75 13.05 -2.45
CA VAL A 13 11.93 14.19 -2.88
C VAL A 13 11.42 13.99 -4.30
N TRP A 14 10.11 14.12 -4.47
CA TRP A 14 9.46 14.01 -5.77
C TRP A 14 9.88 15.15 -6.69
N THR A 15 10.12 14.85 -7.95
CA THR A 15 10.38 15.87 -8.98
C THR A 15 9.10 16.65 -9.30
N ARG A 16 9.25 17.88 -9.81
CA ARG A 16 8.10 18.69 -10.25
C ARG A 16 7.22 17.96 -11.27
N ARG A 17 7.81 17.17 -12.16
CA ARG A 17 7.05 16.37 -13.15
C ARG A 17 6.20 15.31 -12.49
N GLU A 18 6.73 14.58 -11.55
CA GLU A 18 5.99 13.55 -10.81
C GLU A 18 4.82 14.16 -10.04
N ILE A 19 5.06 15.28 -9.34
CA ILE A 19 4.00 16.01 -8.62
C ILE A 19 2.89 16.45 -9.58
N VAL A 20 3.24 17.07 -10.72
CA VAL A 20 2.27 17.56 -11.69
C VAL A 20 1.47 16.39 -12.29
N CYS A 21 2.13 15.32 -12.74
CA CYS A 21 1.46 14.16 -13.30
C CYS A 21 0.50 13.52 -12.28
N PHE A 22 0.95 13.35 -11.04
CA PHE A 22 0.12 12.78 -9.98
C PHE A 22 -1.06 13.69 -9.61
N SER A 23 -0.84 15.00 -9.56
CA SER A 23 -1.92 15.99 -9.31
C SER A 23 -2.98 15.96 -10.40
N ILE A 24 -2.59 15.80 -11.67
CA ILE A 24 -3.52 15.66 -12.79
C ILE A 24 -4.36 14.38 -12.63
N VAL A 25 -3.73 13.25 -12.30
CA VAL A 25 -4.45 11.99 -12.07
C VAL A 25 -5.45 12.14 -10.91
N CYS A 26 -5.04 12.75 -9.79
CA CYS A 26 -5.90 13.00 -8.65
C CYS A 26 -7.07 13.92 -9.01
N LEU A 27 -6.83 14.97 -9.82
CA LEU A 27 -7.89 15.87 -10.28
C LEU A 27 -8.93 15.15 -11.13
N PHE A 28 -8.49 14.35 -12.11
CA PHE A 28 -9.43 13.56 -12.92
C PHE A 28 -10.22 12.55 -12.09
N ALA A 29 -9.57 11.86 -11.15
CA ALA A 29 -10.24 10.95 -10.25
C ALA A 29 -11.26 11.66 -9.35
N ALA A 30 -10.94 12.86 -8.84
CA ALA A 30 -11.85 13.66 -8.04
C ALA A 30 -13.07 14.12 -8.86
N LEU A 31 -12.87 14.63 -10.07
CA LEU A 31 -13.96 15.02 -10.98
C LEU A 31 -14.86 13.82 -11.29
N TRP A 32 -14.27 12.66 -11.55
CA TRP A 32 -15.01 11.43 -11.79
C TRP A 32 -15.79 10.97 -10.55
N ALA A 33 -15.20 11.04 -9.36
CA ALA A 33 -15.87 10.72 -8.10
C ALA A 33 -17.05 11.67 -7.85
N VAL A 34 -16.89 12.97 -8.09
CA VAL A 34 -17.97 13.97 -7.99
C VAL A 34 -19.10 13.65 -8.98
N TYR A 35 -18.75 13.35 -10.24
CA TYR A 35 -19.73 12.93 -11.24
C TYR A 35 -20.55 11.71 -10.76
N LEU A 36 -19.89 10.67 -10.25
CA LEU A 36 -20.55 9.47 -9.74
C LEU A 36 -21.42 9.75 -8.52
N LEU A 37 -20.99 10.65 -7.62
CA LEU A 37 -21.77 11.09 -6.45
C LEU A 37 -23.03 11.86 -6.88
N CYS A 38 -22.90 12.81 -7.80
CA CYS A 38 -24.04 13.59 -8.31
C CYS A 38 -25.09 12.70 -8.98
N HIS A 39 -24.64 11.63 -9.66
CA HIS A 39 -25.53 10.64 -10.28
C HIS A 39 -25.96 9.51 -9.33
N ARG A 40 -25.65 9.62 -8.03
CA ARG A 40 -25.99 8.64 -6.98
C ARG A 40 -25.51 7.20 -7.29
N LYS A 41 -24.43 7.07 -8.06
CA LYS A 41 -23.85 5.76 -8.42
C LYS A 41 -22.93 5.18 -7.34
N ILE A 42 -22.41 6.05 -6.47
CA ILE A 42 -21.56 5.67 -5.34
C ILE A 42 -21.94 6.45 -4.10
N LEU A 43 -21.57 5.93 -2.93
CA LEU A 43 -21.74 6.59 -1.65
C LEU A 43 -20.55 7.52 -1.34
N PRO A 44 -20.71 8.55 -0.51
CA PRO A 44 -19.60 9.41 -0.09
C PRO A 44 -18.42 8.63 0.53
N SER A 45 -18.71 7.59 1.33
CA SER A 45 -17.67 6.73 1.90
C SER A 45 -16.83 6.02 0.85
N GLN A 46 -17.44 5.58 -0.26
CA GLN A 46 -16.73 4.94 -1.37
C GLN A 46 -15.84 5.93 -2.11
N ALA A 47 -16.34 7.14 -2.38
CA ALA A 47 -15.57 8.21 -3.00
C ALA A 47 -14.36 8.60 -2.16
N ILE A 48 -14.56 8.83 -0.86
CA ILE A 48 -13.48 9.18 0.08
C ILE A 48 -12.45 8.05 0.14
N SER A 49 -12.88 6.81 0.34
CA SER A 49 -11.96 5.67 0.43
C SER A 49 -11.21 5.43 -0.88
N GLY A 50 -11.86 5.61 -2.03
CA GLY A 50 -11.21 5.51 -3.34
C GLY A 50 -10.15 6.59 -3.55
N MET A 51 -10.45 7.83 -3.19
CA MET A 51 -9.49 8.94 -3.27
C MET A 51 -8.31 8.73 -2.31
N LEU A 52 -8.57 8.33 -1.07
CA LEU A 52 -7.51 8.05 -0.11
C LEU A 52 -6.63 6.88 -0.57
N LEU A 53 -7.22 5.83 -1.14
CA LEU A 53 -6.47 4.70 -1.68
C LEU A 53 -5.61 5.11 -2.87
N LEU A 54 -6.14 5.92 -3.80
CA LEU A 54 -5.39 6.46 -4.93
C LEU A 54 -4.18 7.29 -4.47
N ILE A 55 -4.40 8.21 -3.54
CA ILE A 55 -3.34 9.07 -2.98
C ILE A 55 -2.29 8.20 -2.28
N PHE A 56 -2.73 7.27 -1.45
CA PHE A 56 -1.84 6.36 -0.72
C PHE A 56 -0.98 5.51 -1.68
N LEU A 57 -1.60 4.88 -2.68
CA LEU A 57 -0.87 4.09 -3.67
C LEU A 57 0.09 4.95 -4.50
N GLY A 58 -0.31 6.17 -4.85
CA GLY A 58 0.60 7.11 -5.51
C GLY A 58 1.84 7.41 -4.68
N ILE A 59 1.68 7.63 -3.37
CA ILE A 59 2.79 7.83 -2.45
C ILE A 59 3.66 6.56 -2.36
N VAL A 60 3.04 5.38 -2.23
CA VAL A 60 3.76 4.10 -2.14
C VAL A 60 4.58 3.86 -3.42
N PHE A 61 3.97 3.91 -4.60
CA PHE A 61 4.71 3.74 -5.86
C PHE A 61 5.74 4.85 -6.08
N GLY A 62 5.42 6.08 -5.68
CA GLY A 62 6.36 7.19 -5.70
C GLY A 62 7.61 6.85 -4.90
N SER A 63 7.48 6.52 -3.63
CA SER A 63 8.60 6.29 -2.72
C SER A 63 9.35 4.97 -2.99
N THR A 64 8.65 3.93 -3.43
CA THR A 64 9.28 2.61 -3.62
C THR A 64 9.84 2.38 -5.01
N VAL A 65 9.29 3.05 -6.03
CA VAL A 65 9.65 2.79 -7.44
C VAL A 65 10.18 4.05 -8.14
N PHE A 66 9.39 5.15 -8.15
CA PHE A 66 9.68 6.24 -9.06
C PHE A 66 10.78 7.20 -8.58
N THR A 67 10.92 7.43 -7.29
CA THR A 67 11.90 8.37 -6.73
C THR A 67 13.25 7.73 -6.40
N ARG A 68 13.34 6.39 -6.42
CA ARG A 68 14.61 5.68 -6.20
C ARG A 68 15.55 5.88 -7.39
N GLU A 69 16.85 5.95 -7.11
CA GLU A 69 17.87 6.05 -8.14
C GLU A 69 18.07 4.72 -8.90
N PRO A 70 18.23 4.76 -10.23
CA PRO A 70 18.48 3.54 -10.99
C PRO A 70 19.83 2.92 -10.64
N LYS A 71 19.86 1.61 -10.41
CA LYS A 71 21.07 0.83 -10.21
C LYS A 71 21.70 0.41 -11.55
N ALA A 72 23.01 0.10 -11.54
CA ALA A 72 23.72 -0.37 -12.71
C ALA A 72 23.17 -1.71 -13.24
N TYR A 73 22.75 -2.58 -12.32
CA TYR A 73 22.26 -3.93 -12.62
C TYR A 73 20.87 -4.15 -12.04
N ARG A 74 20.15 -5.16 -12.58
CA ARG A 74 18.93 -5.68 -11.97
C ARG A 74 19.34 -6.59 -10.82
N GLU A 75 18.76 -6.36 -9.67
CA GLU A 75 18.97 -7.17 -8.47
C GLU A 75 17.68 -7.92 -8.16
N TYR A 76 17.82 -9.17 -7.75
CA TYR A 76 16.68 -10.00 -7.35
C TYR A 76 17.12 -11.03 -6.32
N GLU A 77 16.24 -11.29 -5.36
CA GLU A 77 16.37 -12.37 -4.39
C GLU A 77 15.15 -13.30 -4.55
N LEU A 78 15.40 -14.53 -4.94
CA LEU A 78 14.35 -15.50 -5.26
C LEU A 78 14.16 -16.57 -4.19
N GLU A 79 14.96 -16.57 -3.15
CA GLU A 79 14.82 -17.51 -2.05
C GLU A 79 13.65 -17.04 -1.14
N LEU A 80 12.60 -17.85 -1.04
CA LEU A 80 11.48 -17.58 -0.14
C LEU A 80 11.92 -17.72 1.32
N PHE A 81 11.49 -16.76 2.14
CA PHE A 81 11.77 -16.68 3.57
C PHE A 81 13.25 -16.53 3.92
N TRP A 82 14.08 -16.04 2.99
CA TRP A 82 15.48 -15.74 3.25
C TRP A 82 15.64 -14.69 4.37
N SER A 83 14.78 -13.68 4.35
CA SER A 83 14.74 -12.62 5.35
C SER A 83 14.44 -13.16 6.76
N TRP A 84 13.53 -14.12 6.87
CA TRP A 84 13.25 -14.78 8.15
C TRP A 84 14.39 -15.67 8.63
N LYS A 85 15.14 -16.29 7.72
CA LYS A 85 16.38 -17.02 8.09
C LYS A 85 17.39 -16.07 8.74
N ALA A 86 17.59 -14.87 8.15
CA ALA A 86 18.47 -13.85 8.72
C ALA A 86 17.96 -13.38 10.11
N VAL A 87 16.65 -13.18 10.28
CA VAL A 87 16.03 -12.83 11.58
C VAL A 87 16.33 -13.91 12.64
N PHE A 88 16.17 -15.21 12.30
CA PHE A 88 16.46 -16.30 13.22
C PHE A 88 17.95 -16.44 13.56
N GLN A 89 18.81 -15.91 12.71
CA GLN A 89 20.26 -15.81 12.97
C GLN A 89 20.63 -14.56 13.82
N GLY A 90 19.61 -13.74 14.19
CA GLY A 90 19.78 -12.60 15.08
C GLY A 90 19.85 -11.24 14.39
N ASP A 91 19.56 -11.16 13.09
CA ASP A 91 19.51 -9.90 12.37
C ASP A 91 18.24 -9.11 12.73
N ARG A 92 18.43 -8.09 13.59
CA ARG A 92 17.34 -7.23 14.05
C ARG A 92 16.94 -6.16 13.02
N GLU A 93 17.82 -5.78 12.13
CA GLU A 93 17.50 -4.82 11.07
C GLU A 93 16.56 -5.47 10.06
N MET A 94 16.83 -6.71 9.68
CA MET A 94 15.93 -7.49 8.81
C MET A 94 14.54 -7.67 9.42
N LEU A 95 14.45 -7.89 10.74
CA LEU A 95 13.15 -7.94 11.41
C LEU A 95 12.36 -6.62 11.27
N LYS A 96 13.04 -5.47 11.40
CA LYS A 96 12.41 -4.15 11.20
C LYS A 96 11.93 -3.99 9.75
N GLU A 97 12.75 -4.38 8.78
CA GLU A 97 12.38 -4.31 7.35
C GLU A 97 11.16 -5.16 7.05
N ASN A 98 11.11 -6.40 7.53
CA ASN A 98 9.94 -7.27 7.38
C ASN A 98 8.67 -6.65 7.98
N LEU A 99 8.77 -6.05 9.17
CA LEU A 99 7.65 -5.37 9.81
C LEU A 99 7.23 -4.10 9.05
N LEU A 100 8.17 -3.33 8.53
CA LEU A 100 7.87 -2.14 7.72
C LEU A 100 7.18 -2.52 6.42
N ASN A 101 7.59 -3.61 5.77
CA ASN A 101 6.93 -4.13 4.58
C ASN A 101 5.51 -4.60 4.91
N MET A 102 5.27 -5.27 6.04
CA MET A 102 3.90 -5.59 6.47
C MET A 102 3.07 -4.33 6.71
N LEU A 103 3.65 -3.27 7.26
CA LEU A 103 2.95 -2.00 7.46
C LEU A 103 2.71 -1.23 6.17
N LEU A 104 3.52 -1.46 5.12
CA LEU A 104 3.45 -0.71 3.87
C LEU A 104 2.07 -0.79 3.21
N LEU A 105 1.46 -1.95 3.09
CA LEU A 105 0.13 -2.10 2.46
C LEU A 105 -1.03 -2.28 3.46
N PHE A 106 -0.78 -2.20 4.76
CA PHE A 106 -1.83 -2.22 5.77
C PHE A 106 -2.89 -1.11 5.57
N PRO A 107 -2.52 0.17 5.28
CA PRO A 107 -3.52 1.21 5.01
C PRO A 107 -4.35 0.94 3.74
N ALA A 108 -3.77 0.34 2.71
CA ALA A 108 -4.53 -0.07 1.53
C ALA A 108 -5.64 -1.07 1.92
N GLY A 109 -5.28 -2.07 2.74
CA GLY A 109 -6.25 -3.03 3.27
C GLY A 109 -7.37 -2.41 4.09
N LEU A 110 -7.05 -1.41 4.93
CA LEU A 110 -8.06 -0.68 5.71
C LEU A 110 -9.10 0.03 4.82
N LEU A 111 -8.70 0.49 3.65
CA LEU A 111 -9.56 1.27 2.75
C LEU A 111 -10.44 0.39 1.84
N LEU A 112 -10.13 -0.90 1.68
CA LEU A 112 -10.89 -1.78 0.79
C LEU A 112 -12.34 -2.00 1.25
N PRO A 113 -12.66 -2.42 2.49
CA PRO A 113 -14.05 -2.65 2.90
C PRO A 113 -14.95 -1.41 2.77
N PRO A 114 -14.56 -0.19 3.19
CA PRO A 114 -15.38 1.00 2.97
C PRO A 114 -15.48 1.41 1.50
N LEU A 115 -14.46 1.13 0.67
CA LEU A 115 -14.50 1.34 -0.77
C LEU A 115 -15.60 0.50 -1.43
N PHE A 116 -15.73 -0.76 -1.06
CA PHE A 116 -16.79 -1.65 -1.55
C PHE A 116 -18.09 -1.55 -0.76
N HIS A 117 -18.13 -0.73 0.29
CA HIS A 117 -19.26 -0.56 1.20
C HIS A 117 -19.78 -1.89 1.77
N LYS A 118 -18.92 -2.85 1.98
CA LYS A 118 -19.24 -4.18 2.53
C LYS A 118 -18.04 -4.81 3.23
N LYS A 119 -18.31 -5.77 4.12
CA LYS A 119 -17.26 -6.64 4.65
C LYS A 119 -16.65 -7.46 3.53
N LEU A 120 -15.35 -7.56 3.51
CA LEU A 120 -14.61 -8.36 2.56
C LEU A 120 -13.99 -9.58 3.26
N PRO A 121 -13.93 -10.75 2.63
CA PRO A 121 -13.20 -11.88 3.17
C PRO A 121 -11.70 -11.57 3.25
N TRP A 122 -11.02 -12.16 4.23
CA TRP A 122 -9.60 -11.89 4.50
C TRP A 122 -8.70 -12.14 3.28
N TRP A 123 -8.99 -13.17 2.48
CA TRP A 123 -8.23 -13.50 1.27
C TRP A 123 -8.29 -12.40 0.20
N THR A 124 -9.30 -11.53 0.21
CA THR A 124 -9.34 -10.35 -0.69
C THR A 124 -8.14 -9.42 -0.40
N GLY A 125 -7.83 -9.22 0.88
CA GLY A 125 -6.65 -8.44 1.27
C GLY A 125 -5.36 -9.08 0.80
N LEU A 126 -5.22 -10.41 0.93
CA LEU A 126 -4.06 -11.12 0.39
C LEU A 126 -3.93 -10.96 -1.13
N ALA A 127 -5.01 -11.19 -1.87
CA ALA A 127 -4.98 -11.13 -3.33
C ALA A 127 -4.67 -9.71 -3.83
N VAL A 128 -5.31 -8.69 -3.25
CA VAL A 128 -5.07 -7.29 -3.62
C VAL A 128 -3.67 -6.86 -3.21
N GLY A 129 -3.23 -7.22 -2.00
CA GLY A 129 -1.88 -6.94 -1.52
C GLY A 129 -0.81 -7.58 -2.41
N LEU A 130 -1.00 -8.84 -2.80
CA LEU A 130 -0.12 -9.55 -3.71
C LEU A 130 -0.04 -8.87 -5.08
N PHE A 131 -1.19 -8.46 -5.62
CA PHE A 131 -1.25 -7.76 -6.91
C PHE A 131 -0.52 -6.41 -6.87
N ILE A 132 -0.75 -5.61 -5.83
CA ILE A 132 -0.08 -4.31 -5.66
C ILE A 132 1.42 -4.51 -5.46
N SER A 133 1.82 -5.43 -4.58
CA SER A 133 3.22 -5.71 -4.31
C SER A 133 3.95 -6.27 -5.52
N ALA A 134 3.33 -7.17 -6.27
CA ALA A 134 3.89 -7.63 -7.54
C ALA A 134 4.12 -6.48 -8.53
N GLY A 135 3.23 -5.49 -8.55
CA GLY A 135 3.43 -4.26 -9.33
C GLY A 135 4.63 -3.45 -8.87
N ILE A 136 4.82 -3.31 -7.55
CA ILE A 136 5.98 -2.63 -6.95
C ILE A 136 7.28 -3.36 -7.34
N GLU A 137 7.36 -4.65 -7.03
CA GLU A 137 8.54 -5.48 -7.28
C GLU A 137 8.91 -5.54 -8.76
N THR A 138 7.92 -5.73 -9.63
CA THR A 138 8.13 -5.70 -11.09
C THR A 138 8.60 -4.31 -11.54
N GLY A 139 8.02 -3.24 -11.00
CA GLY A 139 8.43 -1.87 -11.27
C GLY A 139 9.90 -1.63 -10.89
N GLN A 140 10.32 -2.08 -9.72
CA GLN A 140 11.70 -1.99 -9.24
C GLN A 140 12.66 -2.77 -10.14
N LEU A 141 12.31 -3.99 -10.51
CA LEU A 141 13.12 -4.84 -11.38
C LEU A 141 13.29 -4.24 -12.80
N VAL A 142 12.18 -3.80 -13.40
CA VAL A 142 12.18 -3.24 -14.77
C VAL A 142 12.94 -1.93 -14.84
N LEU A 143 12.71 -1.03 -13.88
CA LEU A 143 13.35 0.28 -13.82
C LEU A 143 14.74 0.24 -13.15
N ARG A 144 15.17 -0.91 -12.64
CA ARG A 144 16.43 -1.10 -11.89
C ARG A 144 16.51 -0.23 -10.64
N ARG A 145 15.40 -0.05 -9.93
CA ARG A 145 15.29 0.88 -8.81
C ARG A 145 15.07 0.21 -7.45
N GLY A 146 15.48 -1.02 -7.32
CA GLY A 146 15.33 -1.80 -6.09
C GLY A 146 15.87 -3.20 -6.23
N LEU A 147 15.64 -3.99 -5.22
CA LEU A 147 15.85 -5.44 -5.19
C LEU A 147 14.47 -6.08 -5.32
N PHE A 148 14.29 -6.95 -6.31
CA PHE A 148 13.07 -7.76 -6.43
C PHE A 148 13.09 -8.88 -5.40
N GLU A 149 12.06 -8.96 -4.55
CA GLU A 149 12.03 -9.95 -3.46
C GLU A 149 10.65 -10.61 -3.34
N TRP A 150 10.65 -11.94 -3.29
CA TRP A 150 9.42 -12.69 -3.00
C TRP A 150 8.92 -12.45 -1.58
N ASP A 151 9.83 -12.28 -0.63
CA ASP A 151 9.51 -12.06 0.78
C ASP A 151 8.72 -10.76 0.97
N ASP A 152 9.08 -9.69 0.25
CA ASP A 152 8.34 -8.43 0.27
C ASP A 152 6.91 -8.59 -0.23
N MET A 153 6.71 -9.40 -1.27
CA MET A 153 5.36 -9.69 -1.77
C MET A 153 4.51 -10.41 -0.72
N VAL A 154 5.10 -11.31 0.05
CA VAL A 154 4.42 -12.02 1.14
C VAL A 154 4.10 -11.06 2.28
N HIS A 155 5.07 -10.28 2.76
CA HIS A 155 4.89 -9.35 3.87
C HIS A 155 3.85 -8.26 3.55
N ASN A 156 3.94 -7.65 2.40
CA ASN A 156 2.99 -6.64 1.93
C ASN A 156 1.56 -7.20 1.83
N SER A 157 1.43 -8.44 1.32
CA SER A 157 0.13 -9.10 1.20
C SER A 157 -0.49 -9.39 2.56
N LEU A 158 0.31 -9.87 3.52
CA LEU A 158 -0.12 -10.10 4.90
C LEU A 158 -0.54 -8.78 5.56
N GLY A 159 0.20 -7.71 5.34
CA GLY A 159 -0.17 -6.37 5.82
C GLY A 159 -1.52 -5.91 5.29
N CYS A 160 -1.76 -6.04 3.99
CA CYS A 160 -3.04 -5.70 3.38
C CYS A 160 -4.18 -6.57 3.92
N MET A 161 -3.96 -7.88 4.11
CA MET A 161 -4.92 -8.79 4.75
C MET A 161 -5.29 -8.33 6.16
N LEU A 162 -4.30 -8.00 6.98
CA LEU A 162 -4.53 -7.49 8.34
C LEU A 162 -5.31 -6.18 8.32
N GLY A 163 -5.05 -5.30 7.34
CA GLY A 163 -5.81 -4.08 7.13
C GLY A 163 -7.30 -4.36 6.84
N VAL A 164 -7.61 -5.30 5.95
CA VAL A 164 -8.99 -5.73 5.67
C VAL A 164 -9.66 -6.28 6.92
N TRP A 165 -8.98 -7.12 7.67
CA TRP A 165 -9.52 -7.71 8.90
C TRP A 165 -9.82 -6.64 9.94
N CYS A 166 -8.90 -5.71 10.17
CA CYS A 166 -9.07 -4.58 11.08
C CYS A 166 -10.24 -3.68 10.66
N SER A 167 -10.34 -3.33 9.38
CA SER A 167 -11.44 -2.54 8.84
C SER A 167 -12.80 -3.22 9.02
N ASN A 168 -12.89 -4.51 8.76
CA ASN A 168 -14.10 -5.29 8.99
C ASN A 168 -14.54 -5.28 10.46
N PHE A 169 -13.58 -5.37 11.38
CA PHE A 169 -13.83 -5.26 12.81
C PHE A 169 -14.38 -3.87 13.18
N LEU A 170 -13.72 -2.80 12.72
CA LEU A 170 -14.18 -1.42 12.95
C LEU A 170 -15.58 -1.18 12.42
N MET A 171 -15.89 -1.67 11.22
CA MET A 171 -17.24 -1.60 10.64
C MET A 171 -18.28 -2.35 11.47
N ALA A 172 -17.90 -3.49 12.07
CA ALA A 172 -18.80 -4.25 12.94
C ALA A 172 -19.07 -3.49 14.24
N VAL A 173 -18.05 -2.93 14.88
CA VAL A 173 -18.16 -2.12 16.10
C VAL A 173 -19.05 -0.90 15.84
N TYR A 174 -18.78 -0.16 14.78
CA TYR A 174 -19.58 1.00 14.38
C TYR A 174 -21.06 0.65 14.22
N LYS A 175 -21.37 -0.46 13.55
CA LYS A 175 -22.75 -0.91 13.34
C LYS A 175 -23.48 -1.28 14.66
N VAL A 176 -22.75 -1.82 15.63
CA VAL A 176 -23.31 -2.12 16.97
C VAL A 176 -23.59 -0.83 17.73
N MET A 177 -22.68 0.13 17.68
CA MET A 177 -22.84 1.42 18.37
C MET A 177 -24.01 2.24 17.81
N THR A 178 -24.16 2.30 16.49
CA THR A 178 -25.24 3.08 15.83
C THR A 178 -26.62 2.39 15.90
N ARG A 179 -26.71 1.11 16.24
CA ARG A 179 -27.98 0.44 16.49
C ARG A 179 -28.54 0.67 17.89
N LYS A 180 -27.70 1.13 18.82
CA LYS A 180 -28.08 1.37 20.23
C LYS A 180 -28.41 2.84 20.50
N ALA A 181 -28.15 3.72 19.54
CA ALA A 181 -28.54 5.12 19.55
C ALA A 181 -29.83 5.33 18.71
#